data_169204ece6a3312ca28107134a7c3f27
#
_entry.id   169204ece6a3312ca28107134a7c3f27
#
_cell.length_a   1.000
_cell.length_b   1.000
_cell.length_c   1.000
_cell.angle_alpha   90.00
_cell.angle_beta   90.00
_cell.angle_gamma   90.00
#
_symmetry.space_group_name_H-M   'P 1'
#
loop_
_entity.id
_entity.type
_entity.pdbx_description
1 polymer ?
#
loop_
_entity_poly.entity_id
_entity_poly.type
_entity_poly.pdbx_seq_one_letter_code
_entity_poly.pdbx_strand_id
1 'polypeptide(L)'
;MNIRKCETFVRAVELGSLSKAAEELGYTQSGISHMMQSLEEEVGFPLMVRTPSGIQANSEGEMLLPVIRQLLNTNESLEQYIAKIKGADTGRIRIAAYPSVATYWLPGIIRDFQKDYPHVEIQIIEGGSDTIEEIMTSRQAELCLYAGGEGKGFEWIPLRRDRLRALVPPDHPLSREKAVPLEALLNEEFIMPMPGYDGEVRFILDKLPHWPHILFSACSDYAIINMVAEGLGVSILPDLQLENYSHKAVALPMEPPQERTLGLGVPQMKTASPVTQNFIQYVKRYVEGMN
;
A
#
# COMPACT_ATOMS: atom_id res chain seq x y z
N MET A 1 -25.61 18.65 -7.19
CA MET A 1 -24.58 17.57 -7.27
C MET A 1 -25.16 16.27 -6.72
N ASN A 2 -24.99 15.13 -7.39
CA ASN A 2 -25.46 13.84 -6.89
C ASN A 2 -24.32 12.80 -6.90
N ILE A 3 -24.48 11.72 -6.13
CA ILE A 3 -23.46 10.67 -5.94
C ILE A 3 -23.03 10.05 -7.27
N ARG A 4 -23.96 9.78 -8.18
CA ARG A 4 -23.64 9.16 -9.49
C ARG A 4 -22.74 10.02 -10.37
N LYS A 5 -22.93 11.35 -10.38
CA LYS A 5 -22.04 12.28 -11.11
C LYS A 5 -20.64 12.29 -10.50
N CYS A 6 -20.55 12.27 -9.16
CA CYS A 6 -19.30 12.18 -8.44
C CYS A 6 -18.55 10.87 -8.74
N GLU A 7 -19.24 9.74 -8.72
CA GLU A 7 -18.71 8.43 -9.08
C GLU A 7 -18.20 8.42 -10.53
N THR A 8 -19.00 8.94 -11.45
CA THR A 8 -18.62 9.07 -12.86
C THR A 8 -17.34 9.86 -13.05
N PHE A 9 -17.18 10.98 -12.35
CA PHE A 9 -15.96 11.79 -12.39
C PHE A 9 -14.73 11.00 -11.93
N VAL A 10 -14.81 10.38 -10.75
CA VAL A 10 -13.71 9.60 -10.18
C VAL A 10 -13.32 8.46 -11.13
N ARG A 11 -14.29 7.69 -11.64
CA ARG A 11 -14.02 6.56 -12.55
C ARG A 11 -13.45 7.00 -13.89
N ALA A 12 -13.92 8.14 -14.44
CA ALA A 12 -13.40 8.69 -15.69
C ALA A 12 -11.90 9.07 -15.57
N VAL A 13 -11.51 9.66 -14.44
CA VAL A 13 -10.12 10.02 -14.15
C VAL A 13 -9.26 8.76 -13.91
N GLU A 14 -9.73 7.82 -13.08
CA GLU A 14 -8.99 6.59 -12.76
C GLU A 14 -8.74 5.71 -13.99
N LEU A 15 -9.73 5.60 -14.89
CA LEU A 15 -9.61 4.82 -16.12
C LEU A 15 -8.98 5.61 -17.29
N GLY A 16 -8.76 6.91 -17.11
CA GLY A 16 -8.26 7.80 -18.15
C GLY A 16 -9.21 7.89 -19.36
N SER A 17 -10.49 7.49 -19.22
CA SER A 17 -11.41 7.34 -20.36
C SER A 17 -12.88 7.39 -19.96
N LEU A 18 -13.64 8.30 -20.60
CA LEU A 18 -15.10 8.34 -20.44
C LEU A 18 -15.78 7.08 -21.00
N SER A 19 -15.25 6.50 -22.06
CA SER A 19 -15.83 5.29 -22.68
C SER A 19 -15.67 4.07 -21.77
N LYS A 20 -14.48 3.88 -21.15
CA LYS A 20 -14.26 2.79 -20.18
C LYS A 20 -15.10 2.99 -18.92
N ALA A 21 -15.22 4.23 -18.44
CA ALA A 21 -16.09 4.54 -17.31
C ALA A 21 -17.58 4.26 -17.63
N ALA A 22 -18.01 4.54 -18.86
CA ALA A 22 -19.37 4.23 -19.32
C ALA A 22 -19.63 2.72 -19.29
N GLU A 23 -18.71 1.93 -19.84
CA GLU A 23 -18.81 0.48 -19.87
C GLU A 23 -18.89 -0.11 -18.45
N GLU A 24 -17.99 0.31 -17.54
CA GLU A 24 -17.93 -0.18 -16.17
C GLU A 24 -19.17 0.20 -15.35
N LEU A 25 -19.66 1.44 -15.51
CA LEU A 25 -20.82 1.93 -14.75
C LEU A 25 -22.17 1.58 -15.39
N GLY A 26 -22.16 0.86 -16.53
CA GLY A 26 -23.38 0.45 -17.22
C GLY A 26 -24.15 1.60 -17.90
N TYR A 27 -23.44 2.64 -18.35
CA TYR A 27 -24.01 3.79 -19.06
C TYR A 27 -23.56 3.82 -20.53
N THR A 28 -24.22 4.68 -21.33
CA THR A 28 -23.71 5.05 -22.64
C THR A 28 -22.64 6.13 -22.53
N GLN A 29 -21.73 6.20 -23.49
CA GLN A 29 -20.69 7.25 -23.51
C GLN A 29 -21.32 8.66 -23.55
N SER A 30 -22.42 8.85 -24.29
CA SER A 30 -23.14 10.13 -24.32
C SER A 30 -23.75 10.45 -22.95
N GLY A 31 -24.29 9.46 -22.25
CA GLY A 31 -24.81 9.62 -20.89
C GLY A 31 -23.74 10.07 -19.90
N ILE A 32 -22.57 9.41 -19.91
CA ILE A 32 -21.42 9.81 -19.09
C ILE A 32 -20.94 11.23 -19.44
N SER A 33 -20.81 11.55 -20.73
CA SER A 33 -20.40 12.89 -21.16
C SER A 33 -21.37 13.97 -20.68
N HIS A 34 -22.67 13.71 -20.76
CA HIS A 34 -23.69 14.63 -20.24
C HIS A 34 -23.64 14.74 -18.70
N MET A 35 -23.42 13.64 -17.98
CA MET A 35 -23.25 13.67 -16.51
C MET A 35 -22.05 14.51 -16.11
N MET A 36 -20.93 14.39 -16.83
CA MET A 36 -19.73 15.18 -16.56
C MET A 36 -19.95 16.67 -16.84
N GLN A 37 -20.50 17.00 -18.02
CA GLN A 37 -20.86 18.39 -18.35
C GLN A 37 -21.78 18.99 -17.27
N SER A 38 -22.80 18.24 -16.87
CA SER A 38 -23.73 18.69 -15.83
C SER A 38 -23.08 18.84 -14.45
N LEU A 39 -22.06 18.04 -14.13
CA LEU A 39 -21.28 18.22 -12.89
C LEU A 39 -20.46 19.52 -12.97
N GLU A 40 -19.75 19.75 -14.07
CA GLU A 40 -18.94 20.95 -14.30
C GLU A 40 -19.79 22.23 -14.32
N GLU A 41 -20.98 22.17 -14.89
CA GLU A 41 -21.97 23.28 -14.84
C GLU A 41 -22.44 23.57 -13.40
N GLU A 42 -22.67 22.52 -12.58
CA GLU A 42 -23.06 22.68 -11.18
C GLU A 42 -21.95 23.27 -10.30
N VAL A 43 -20.69 22.92 -10.54
CA VAL A 43 -19.55 23.48 -9.79
C VAL A 43 -19.06 24.81 -10.36
N GLY A 44 -19.39 25.11 -11.63
CA GLY A 44 -19.09 26.37 -12.29
C GLY A 44 -17.74 26.46 -13.00
N PHE A 45 -17.00 25.35 -13.07
CA PHE A 45 -15.70 25.29 -13.76
C PHE A 45 -15.41 23.86 -14.27
N PRO A 46 -14.50 23.70 -15.25
CA PRO A 46 -14.07 22.39 -15.72
C PRO A 46 -13.34 21.63 -14.63
N LEU A 47 -13.48 20.29 -14.63
CA LEU A 47 -12.80 19.37 -13.71
C LEU A 47 -11.79 18.47 -14.41
N MET A 48 -11.89 18.36 -15.74
CA MET A 48 -11.09 17.43 -16.53
C MET A 48 -10.50 18.09 -17.75
N VAL A 49 -9.37 17.53 -18.20
CA VAL A 49 -8.73 17.88 -19.48
C VAL A 49 -8.54 16.62 -20.32
N ARG A 50 -8.57 16.79 -21.64
CA ARG A 50 -8.19 15.73 -22.60
C ARG A 50 -6.73 15.89 -22.93
N THR A 51 -5.97 14.81 -22.74
CA THR A 51 -4.55 14.72 -23.07
C THR A 51 -4.32 13.62 -24.11
N PRO A 52 -3.15 13.54 -24.75
CA PRO A 52 -2.80 12.41 -25.61
C PRO A 52 -2.86 11.05 -24.90
N SER A 53 -2.68 11.02 -23.58
CA SER A 53 -2.77 9.82 -22.74
C SER A 53 -4.21 9.51 -22.27
N GLY A 54 -5.19 10.37 -22.58
CA GLY A 54 -6.59 10.17 -22.19
C GLY A 54 -7.18 11.33 -21.39
N ILE A 55 -8.15 11.01 -20.53
CA ILE A 55 -8.79 11.97 -19.62
C ILE A 55 -7.99 12.05 -18.33
N GLN A 56 -7.74 13.28 -17.87
CA GLN A 56 -7.10 13.54 -16.58
C GLN A 56 -7.86 14.64 -15.84
N ALA A 57 -7.79 14.65 -14.52
CA ALA A 57 -8.25 15.79 -13.75
C ALA A 57 -7.37 17.00 -14.05
N ASN A 58 -7.96 18.20 -14.11
CA ASN A 58 -7.21 19.45 -14.09
C ASN A 58 -6.87 19.85 -12.64
N SER A 59 -6.26 21.02 -12.43
CA SER A 59 -5.88 21.50 -11.08
C SER A 59 -7.04 21.54 -10.10
N GLU A 60 -8.20 22.01 -10.56
CA GLU A 60 -9.44 22.09 -9.78
C GLU A 60 -10.00 20.70 -9.49
N GLY A 61 -9.96 19.80 -10.49
CA GLY A 61 -10.35 18.41 -10.36
C GLY A 61 -9.48 17.65 -9.35
N GLU A 62 -8.17 17.81 -9.41
CA GLU A 62 -7.22 17.22 -8.45
C GLU A 62 -7.50 17.67 -7.01
N MET A 63 -7.82 18.94 -6.81
CA MET A 63 -8.20 19.44 -5.48
C MET A 63 -9.51 18.84 -4.98
N LEU A 64 -10.47 18.57 -5.85
CA LEU A 64 -11.78 18.01 -5.48
C LEU A 64 -11.78 16.47 -5.36
N LEU A 65 -10.89 15.77 -6.06
CA LEU A 65 -10.85 14.30 -6.06
C LEU A 65 -10.86 13.68 -4.65
N PRO A 66 -9.98 14.09 -3.69
CA PRO A 66 -9.99 13.51 -2.34
C PRO A 66 -11.31 13.76 -1.60
N VAL A 67 -11.91 14.94 -1.79
CA VAL A 67 -13.17 15.32 -1.14
C VAL A 67 -14.34 14.53 -1.73
N ILE A 68 -14.37 14.37 -3.05
CA ILE A 68 -15.37 13.57 -3.74
C ILE A 68 -15.25 12.10 -3.36
N ARG A 69 -14.04 11.55 -3.31
CA ARG A 69 -13.81 10.18 -2.84
C ARG A 69 -14.27 9.99 -1.38
N GLN A 70 -14.02 10.96 -0.52
CA GLN A 70 -14.54 10.93 0.85
C GLN A 70 -16.07 10.90 0.89
N LEU A 71 -16.75 11.67 0.05
CA LEU A 71 -18.20 11.64 -0.07
C LEU A 71 -18.70 10.26 -0.54
N LEU A 72 -18.07 9.67 -1.55
CA LEU A 72 -18.40 8.32 -2.03
C LEU A 72 -18.17 7.26 -0.96
N ASN A 73 -17.07 7.30 -0.23
CA ASN A 73 -16.75 6.38 0.87
C ASN A 73 -17.76 6.53 2.03
N THR A 74 -18.22 7.75 2.29
CA THR A 74 -19.27 7.99 3.30
C THR A 74 -20.61 7.42 2.86
N ASN A 75 -20.96 7.57 1.57
CA ASN A 75 -22.17 6.95 1.02
C ASN A 75 -22.11 5.42 1.09
N GLU A 76 -20.97 4.81 0.73
CA GLU A 76 -20.77 3.37 0.86
C GLU A 76 -20.88 2.90 2.32
N SER A 77 -20.33 3.67 3.26
CA SER A 77 -20.49 3.40 4.70
C SER A 77 -21.95 3.44 5.14
N LEU A 78 -22.73 4.40 4.66
CA LEU A 78 -24.17 4.47 4.93
C LEU A 78 -24.90 3.22 4.42
N GLU A 79 -24.58 2.76 3.21
CA GLU A 79 -25.16 1.54 2.64
C GLU A 79 -24.80 0.30 3.47
N GLN A 80 -23.56 0.21 3.97
CA GLN A 80 -23.13 -0.85 4.89
C GLN A 80 -23.87 -0.81 6.24
N TYR A 81 -24.10 0.38 6.81
CA TYR A 81 -24.93 0.50 8.02
C TYR A 81 -26.37 0.06 7.77
N ILE A 82 -26.97 0.44 6.64
CA ILE A 82 -28.32 0.01 6.26
C ILE A 82 -28.36 -1.52 6.09
N ALA A 83 -27.38 -2.11 5.41
CA ALA A 83 -27.26 -3.56 5.24
C ALA A 83 -27.19 -4.26 6.62
N LYS A 84 -26.30 -3.80 7.50
CA LYS A 84 -26.16 -4.32 8.87
C LYS A 84 -27.45 -4.28 9.67
N ILE A 85 -28.22 -3.18 9.60
CA ILE A 85 -29.55 -3.07 10.26
C ILE A 85 -30.51 -4.13 9.70
N LYS A 86 -30.40 -4.48 8.42
CA LYS A 86 -31.18 -5.52 7.75
C LYS A 86 -30.65 -6.95 7.99
N GLY A 87 -29.59 -7.09 8.80
CA GLY A 87 -28.96 -8.38 9.09
C GLY A 87 -28.06 -8.94 7.98
N ALA A 88 -27.60 -8.08 7.08
CA ALA A 88 -26.68 -8.45 6.01
C ALA A 88 -25.30 -7.78 6.24
N ASP A 89 -24.24 -8.60 6.21
CA ASP A 89 -22.86 -8.12 6.29
C ASP A 89 -22.26 -8.11 4.88
N THR A 90 -22.56 -7.07 4.13
CA THR A 90 -22.08 -6.84 2.76
C THR A 90 -21.31 -5.52 2.68
N GLY A 91 -20.44 -5.40 1.70
CA GLY A 91 -19.68 -4.18 1.44
C GLY A 91 -18.37 -4.49 0.76
N ARG A 92 -17.57 -3.45 0.59
CA ARG A 92 -16.23 -3.54 0.02
C ARG A 92 -15.24 -2.88 0.97
N ILE A 93 -14.00 -3.37 0.96
CA ILE A 93 -12.86 -2.76 1.64
C ILE A 93 -11.64 -2.78 0.71
N ARG A 94 -11.01 -1.62 0.54
CA ARG A 94 -9.75 -1.45 -0.19
C ARG A 94 -8.64 -1.27 0.82
N ILE A 95 -7.59 -2.08 0.68
CA ILE A 95 -6.46 -2.16 1.61
C ILE A 95 -5.20 -1.80 0.84
N ALA A 96 -4.56 -0.70 1.21
CA ALA A 96 -3.22 -0.40 0.72
C ALA A 96 -2.19 -1.12 1.59
N ALA A 97 -1.25 -1.86 1.01
CA ALA A 97 -0.32 -2.65 1.79
C ALA A 97 1.08 -2.74 1.17
N TYR A 98 2.09 -2.84 2.03
CA TYR A 98 3.41 -3.29 1.60
C TYR A 98 3.34 -4.69 0.99
N PRO A 99 4.14 -5.00 -0.05
CA PRO A 99 4.19 -6.34 -0.65
C PRO A 99 4.44 -7.45 0.39
N SER A 100 5.30 -7.20 1.37
CA SER A 100 5.56 -8.16 2.47
C SER A 100 4.30 -8.44 3.29
N VAL A 101 3.53 -7.42 3.62
CA VAL A 101 2.27 -7.57 4.38
C VAL A 101 1.19 -8.21 3.52
N ALA A 102 1.09 -7.81 2.24
CA ALA A 102 0.15 -8.39 1.28
C ALA A 102 0.41 -9.89 1.08
N THR A 103 1.69 -10.29 1.07
CA THR A 103 2.09 -11.69 0.88
C THR A 103 1.92 -12.54 2.14
N TYR A 104 2.33 -12.04 3.32
CA TYR A 104 2.48 -12.90 4.51
C TYR A 104 1.38 -12.73 5.56
N TRP A 105 0.76 -11.55 5.66
CA TRP A 105 -0.29 -11.31 6.65
C TRP A 105 -1.69 -11.38 6.05
N LEU A 106 -1.94 -10.63 4.97
CA LEU A 106 -3.28 -10.48 4.44
C LEU A 106 -3.96 -11.80 4.04
N PRO A 107 -3.30 -12.81 3.44
CA PRO A 107 -3.97 -14.06 3.11
C PRO A 107 -4.57 -14.76 4.34
N GLY A 108 -3.82 -14.81 5.44
CA GLY A 108 -4.30 -15.40 6.70
C GLY A 108 -5.43 -14.60 7.33
N ILE A 109 -5.28 -13.28 7.37
CA ILE A 109 -6.30 -12.36 7.90
C ILE A 109 -7.59 -12.46 7.09
N ILE A 110 -7.49 -12.42 5.77
CA ILE A 110 -8.64 -12.49 4.84
C ILE A 110 -9.35 -13.82 4.96
N ARG A 111 -8.61 -14.92 4.98
CA ARG A 111 -9.19 -16.27 5.18
C ARG A 111 -10.05 -16.33 6.44
N ASP A 112 -9.55 -15.78 7.54
CA ASP A 112 -10.27 -15.83 8.81
C ASP A 112 -11.44 -14.83 8.84
N PHE A 113 -11.27 -13.66 8.25
CA PHE A 113 -12.32 -12.67 8.09
C PHE A 113 -13.48 -13.17 7.22
N GLN A 114 -13.19 -13.80 6.09
CA GLN A 114 -14.23 -14.29 5.16
C GLN A 114 -15.09 -15.44 5.71
N LYS A 115 -14.66 -16.12 6.78
CA LYS A 115 -15.52 -17.12 7.46
C LYS A 115 -16.77 -16.48 8.05
N ASP A 116 -16.62 -15.26 8.59
CA ASP A 116 -17.71 -14.54 9.25
C ASP A 116 -18.35 -13.49 8.31
N TYR A 117 -17.62 -13.03 7.28
CA TYR A 117 -18.03 -12.00 6.33
C TYR A 117 -17.85 -12.45 4.87
N PRO A 118 -18.53 -13.54 4.42
CA PRO A 118 -18.30 -14.16 3.11
C PRO A 118 -18.72 -13.29 1.91
N HIS A 119 -19.53 -12.27 2.14
CA HIS A 119 -20.06 -11.38 1.09
C HIS A 119 -19.35 -10.01 1.04
N VAL A 120 -18.25 -9.86 1.78
CA VAL A 120 -17.44 -8.64 1.72
C VAL A 120 -16.39 -8.78 0.63
N GLU A 121 -16.39 -7.85 -0.32
CA GLU A 121 -15.37 -7.74 -1.35
C GLU A 121 -14.12 -7.09 -0.77
N ILE A 122 -12.95 -7.70 -1.03
CA ILE A 122 -11.66 -7.19 -0.56
C ILE A 122 -10.78 -6.92 -1.77
N GLN A 123 -10.28 -5.68 -1.86
CA GLN A 123 -9.31 -5.28 -2.87
C GLN A 123 -8.01 -4.89 -2.17
N ILE A 124 -6.88 -5.45 -2.64
CA ILE A 124 -5.54 -5.13 -2.16
C ILE A 124 -4.85 -4.26 -3.21
N ILE A 125 -4.23 -3.17 -2.75
CA ILE A 125 -3.44 -2.26 -3.57
C ILE A 125 -2.04 -2.27 -2.99
N GLU A 126 -1.08 -2.83 -3.72
CA GLU A 126 0.30 -2.89 -3.26
C GLU A 126 1.08 -1.64 -3.63
N GLY A 127 1.99 -1.23 -2.74
CA GLY A 127 2.86 -0.08 -2.98
C GLY A 127 3.94 0.06 -1.91
N GLY A 128 4.91 0.92 -2.21
CA GLY A 128 5.88 1.40 -1.21
C GLY A 128 5.30 2.54 -0.37
N SER A 129 6.09 3.09 0.55
CA SER A 129 5.65 4.11 1.51
C SER A 129 4.95 5.28 0.86
N ASP A 130 5.59 5.91 -0.12
CA ASP A 130 5.08 7.12 -0.77
C ASP A 130 3.75 6.86 -1.47
N THR A 131 3.67 5.72 -2.19
CA THR A 131 2.43 5.30 -2.88
C THR A 131 1.29 5.03 -1.89
N ILE A 132 1.58 4.36 -0.76
CA ILE A 132 0.57 4.07 0.26
C ILE A 132 0.08 5.37 0.92
N GLU A 133 0.98 6.28 1.24
CA GLU A 133 0.63 7.58 1.82
C GLU A 133 -0.23 8.41 0.85
N GLU A 134 0.10 8.39 -0.45
CA GLU A 134 -0.71 9.03 -1.48
C GLU A 134 -2.11 8.39 -1.60
N ILE A 135 -2.20 7.07 -1.64
CA ILE A 135 -3.47 6.33 -1.67
C ILE A 135 -4.35 6.69 -0.46
N MET A 136 -3.76 6.76 0.73
CA MET A 136 -4.48 7.09 1.95
C MET A 136 -4.94 8.56 1.99
N THR A 137 -4.07 9.49 1.63
CA THR A 137 -4.40 10.92 1.62
C THR A 137 -5.41 11.27 0.54
N SER A 138 -5.35 10.61 -0.61
CA SER A 138 -6.31 10.75 -1.71
C SER A 138 -7.60 9.93 -1.53
N ARG A 139 -7.76 9.24 -0.37
CA ARG A 139 -8.98 8.46 -0.03
C ARG A 139 -9.30 7.32 -0.98
N GLN A 140 -8.30 6.72 -1.60
CA GLN A 140 -8.46 5.57 -2.49
C GLN A 140 -8.57 4.23 -1.73
N ALA A 141 -8.14 4.17 -0.47
CA ALA A 141 -8.29 3.00 0.40
C ALA A 141 -8.89 3.37 1.76
N GLU A 142 -9.54 2.41 2.41
CA GLU A 142 -10.16 2.53 3.73
C GLU A 142 -9.15 2.33 4.86
N LEU A 143 -8.12 1.53 4.61
CA LEU A 143 -7.01 1.31 5.55
C LEU A 143 -5.72 0.98 4.81
N CYS A 144 -4.61 1.14 5.50
CA CYS A 144 -3.32 0.66 5.02
C CYS A 144 -2.58 -0.16 6.07
N LEU A 145 -1.65 -1.00 5.57
CA LEU A 145 -0.73 -1.81 6.36
C LEU A 145 0.69 -1.65 5.79
N TYR A 146 1.54 -0.90 6.47
CA TYR A 146 2.89 -0.60 5.97
C TYR A 146 3.84 -0.24 7.11
N ALA A 147 5.13 -0.03 6.83
CA ALA A 147 6.04 0.59 7.76
C ALA A 147 5.92 2.11 7.67
N GLY A 148 5.47 2.73 8.74
CA GLY A 148 5.19 4.16 8.75
C GLY A 148 5.22 4.74 10.16
N GLY A 149 4.50 5.85 10.34
CA GLY A 149 4.43 6.56 11.60
C GLY A 149 3.31 7.60 11.63
N GLU A 150 3.24 8.34 12.72
CA GLU A 150 2.28 9.42 12.92
C GLU A 150 2.55 10.63 11.99
N GLY A 151 1.54 11.50 11.85
CA GLY A 151 1.70 12.79 11.15
C GLY A 151 1.48 12.77 9.63
N LYS A 152 0.99 11.67 9.08
CA LYS A 152 0.77 11.50 7.62
C LYS A 152 -0.67 11.82 7.16
N GLY A 153 -1.48 12.52 7.98
CA GLY A 153 -2.84 12.90 7.62
C GLY A 153 -3.89 11.79 7.84
N PHE A 154 -3.52 10.70 8.50
CA PHE A 154 -4.39 9.62 8.95
C PHE A 154 -3.94 9.08 10.31
N GLU A 155 -4.83 8.39 11.03
CA GLU A 155 -4.52 7.77 12.32
C GLU A 155 -3.63 6.56 12.11
N TRP A 156 -2.55 6.46 12.90
CA TRP A 156 -1.57 5.37 12.85
C TRP A 156 -1.61 4.53 14.12
N ILE A 157 -1.56 3.22 13.98
CA ILE A 157 -1.54 2.25 15.06
C ILE A 157 -0.37 1.29 14.82
N PRO A 158 0.69 1.33 15.66
CA PRO A 158 1.77 0.36 15.57
C PRO A 158 1.26 -1.04 15.90
N LEU A 159 1.70 -2.04 15.13
CA LEU A 159 1.30 -3.44 15.30
C LEU A 159 2.47 -4.34 15.70
N ARG A 160 3.57 -4.30 14.94
CA ARG A 160 4.70 -5.21 15.15
C ARG A 160 6.02 -4.56 14.71
N ARG A 161 7.09 -4.85 15.44
CA ARG A 161 8.46 -4.59 15.00
C ARG A 161 8.93 -5.72 14.09
N ASP A 162 9.60 -5.35 13.02
CA ASP A 162 10.15 -6.26 12.01
C ASP A 162 11.62 -5.91 11.81
N ARG A 163 12.51 -6.88 12.06
CA ARG A 163 13.95 -6.66 12.00
C ARG A 163 14.41 -6.60 10.55
N LEU A 164 15.38 -5.74 10.32
CA LEU A 164 16.07 -5.66 9.03
C LEU A 164 17.39 -6.43 9.12
N ARG A 165 17.67 -7.24 8.10
CA ARG A 165 18.83 -8.12 8.02
C ARG A 165 19.72 -7.74 6.86
N ALA A 166 21.03 -7.83 7.08
CA ALA A 166 21.96 -7.90 5.96
C ALA A 166 21.80 -9.26 5.27
N LEU A 167 21.63 -9.23 3.96
CA LEU A 167 21.54 -10.42 3.12
C LEU A 167 22.81 -10.57 2.31
N VAL A 168 23.50 -11.70 2.46
CA VAL A 168 24.79 -11.95 1.83
C VAL A 168 24.79 -13.31 1.11
N PRO A 169 25.64 -13.51 0.10
CA PRO A 169 25.82 -14.81 -0.55
C PRO A 169 26.26 -15.88 0.43
N PRO A 170 25.93 -17.18 0.22
CA PRO A 170 26.31 -18.25 1.14
C PRO A 170 27.83 -18.39 1.35
N ASP A 171 28.62 -18.15 0.31
CA ASP A 171 30.06 -18.26 0.34
C ASP A 171 30.78 -16.95 0.68
N HIS A 172 30.04 -15.89 0.99
CA HIS A 172 30.61 -14.59 1.32
C HIS A 172 31.33 -14.61 2.67
N PRO A 173 32.45 -13.88 2.84
CA PRO A 173 33.16 -13.84 4.13
C PRO A 173 32.25 -13.43 5.31
N LEU A 174 31.38 -12.46 5.10
CA LEU A 174 30.42 -12.01 6.12
C LEU A 174 29.40 -13.09 6.53
N SER A 175 29.17 -14.13 5.71
CA SER A 175 28.22 -15.21 6.04
C SER A 175 28.60 -16.00 7.30
N ARG A 176 29.86 -15.92 7.75
CA ARG A 176 30.38 -16.58 8.93
C ARG A 176 30.30 -15.72 10.18
N GLU A 177 29.96 -14.46 10.04
CA GLU A 177 29.83 -13.54 11.16
C GLU A 177 28.54 -13.79 11.96
N LYS A 178 28.55 -13.43 13.24
CA LYS A 178 27.34 -13.48 14.08
C LYS A 178 26.40 -12.30 13.81
N ALA A 179 26.97 -11.17 13.41
CA ALA A 179 26.27 -9.96 13.02
C ALA A 179 27.18 -9.20 12.04
N VAL A 180 26.58 -8.45 11.12
CA VAL A 180 27.27 -7.62 10.13
C VAL A 180 27.36 -6.20 10.67
N PRO A 181 28.58 -5.67 10.92
CA PRO A 181 28.75 -4.26 11.19
C PRO A 181 28.22 -3.44 9.99
N LEU A 182 27.47 -2.39 10.27
CA LEU A 182 26.83 -1.62 9.19
C LEU A 182 27.87 -1.05 8.22
N GLU A 183 29.05 -0.65 8.74
CA GLU A 183 30.17 -0.13 7.96
C GLU A 183 30.80 -1.18 7.03
N ALA A 184 30.63 -2.48 7.33
CA ALA A 184 31.15 -3.54 6.46
C ALA A 184 30.47 -3.53 5.07
N LEU A 185 29.23 -3.04 4.99
CA LEU A 185 28.49 -2.93 3.72
C LEU A 185 29.12 -1.90 2.78
N LEU A 186 29.92 -0.96 3.27
CA LEU A 186 30.57 0.08 2.44
C LEU A 186 31.51 -0.47 1.37
N ASN A 187 32.08 -1.66 1.63
CA ASN A 187 33.06 -2.29 0.75
C ASN A 187 32.46 -3.33 -0.19
N GLU A 188 31.11 -3.45 -0.18
CA GLU A 188 30.39 -4.46 -0.93
C GLU A 188 29.66 -3.85 -2.15
N GLU A 189 29.48 -4.64 -3.19
CA GLU A 189 28.52 -4.33 -4.23
C GLU A 189 27.11 -4.48 -3.68
N PHE A 190 26.31 -3.43 -3.79
CA PHE A 190 25.00 -3.40 -3.15
C PHE A 190 23.86 -3.50 -4.18
N ILE A 191 22.87 -4.33 -3.84
CA ILE A 191 21.64 -4.49 -4.61
C ILE A 191 20.55 -3.70 -3.88
N MET A 192 20.12 -2.59 -4.48
CA MET A 192 19.18 -1.66 -3.87
C MET A 192 17.73 -1.99 -4.25
N PRO A 193 16.76 -1.97 -3.32
CA PRO A 193 15.36 -1.89 -3.72
C PRO A 193 15.11 -0.65 -4.58
N MET A 194 14.20 -0.73 -5.56
CA MET A 194 13.89 0.41 -6.43
C MET A 194 13.23 1.57 -5.65
N PRO A 195 13.34 2.81 -6.16
CA PRO A 195 12.68 3.96 -5.55
C PRO A 195 11.21 3.71 -5.24
N GLY A 196 10.77 4.15 -4.07
CA GLY A 196 9.44 3.90 -3.51
C GLY A 196 9.34 2.66 -2.62
N TYR A 197 10.26 1.68 -2.78
CA TYR A 197 10.37 0.48 -1.92
C TYR A 197 11.65 0.48 -1.07
N ASP A 198 12.46 1.50 -1.18
CA ASP A 198 13.81 1.61 -0.64
C ASP A 198 13.91 2.45 0.65
N GLY A 199 12.79 2.96 1.16
CA GLY A 199 12.78 3.94 2.25
C GLY A 199 13.52 3.50 3.50
N GLU A 200 13.31 2.26 3.96
CA GLU A 200 13.99 1.72 5.15
C GLU A 200 15.49 1.51 4.89
N VAL A 201 15.83 1.03 3.70
CA VAL A 201 17.23 0.79 3.32
C VAL A 201 17.98 2.11 3.20
N ARG A 202 17.37 3.13 2.56
CA ARG A 202 17.92 4.50 2.52
C ARG A 202 18.18 5.03 3.92
N PHE A 203 17.18 4.95 4.79
CA PHE A 203 17.30 5.43 6.18
C PHE A 203 18.47 4.76 6.93
N ILE A 204 18.79 3.50 6.61
CA ILE A 204 19.94 2.79 7.17
C ILE A 204 21.23 3.28 6.52
N LEU A 205 21.29 3.34 5.19
CA LEU A 205 22.50 3.74 4.46
C LEU A 205 22.87 5.22 4.71
N ASP A 206 21.90 6.08 4.97
CA ASP A 206 22.12 7.49 5.32
C ASP A 206 22.84 7.69 6.67
N LYS A 207 22.93 6.66 7.50
CA LYS A 207 23.72 6.66 8.73
C LYS A 207 25.22 6.44 8.47
N LEU A 208 25.57 5.98 7.27
CA LEU A 208 26.94 5.73 6.87
C LEU A 208 27.60 7.01 6.32
N PRO A 209 28.94 7.12 6.37
CA PRO A 209 29.66 8.29 5.84
C PRO A 209 29.48 8.47 4.32
N HIS A 210 29.22 7.42 3.61
CA HIS A 210 28.79 7.37 2.20
C HIS A 210 28.03 6.08 1.95
N TRP A 211 27.30 6.01 0.85
CA TRP A 211 26.62 4.76 0.45
C TRP A 211 27.61 3.75 -0.15
N PRO A 212 27.32 2.45 -0.05
CA PRO A 212 28.03 1.42 -0.80
C PRO A 212 27.84 1.64 -2.31
N HIS A 213 28.65 0.96 -3.13
CA HIS A 213 28.48 1.00 -4.57
C HIS A 213 27.19 0.25 -4.96
N ILE A 214 26.22 0.98 -5.50
CA ILE A 214 24.97 0.38 -5.96
C ILE A 214 25.13 -0.08 -7.40
N LEU A 215 25.28 -1.38 -7.58
CA LEU A 215 25.48 -1.98 -8.88
C LEU A 215 24.16 -2.37 -9.56
N PHE A 216 23.16 -2.79 -8.76
CA PHE A 216 21.86 -3.23 -9.24
C PHE A 216 20.74 -2.64 -8.43
N SER A 217 19.55 -2.56 -9.05
CA SER A 217 18.30 -2.25 -8.34
C SER A 217 17.16 -3.13 -8.86
N ALA A 218 16.26 -3.56 -7.96
CA ALA A 218 15.10 -4.36 -8.31
C ALA A 218 13.90 -4.00 -7.42
N CYS A 219 12.67 -4.07 -7.96
CA CYS A 219 11.46 -3.83 -7.18
C CYS A 219 10.94 -5.09 -6.46
N SER A 220 11.35 -6.27 -6.90
CA SER A 220 10.93 -7.54 -6.31
C SER A 220 11.98 -8.04 -5.33
N ASP A 221 11.59 -8.26 -4.07
CA ASP A 221 12.46 -8.84 -3.05
C ASP A 221 12.94 -10.24 -3.43
N TYR A 222 12.12 -11.01 -4.15
CA TYR A 222 12.51 -12.29 -4.75
C TYR A 222 13.68 -12.16 -5.74
N ALA A 223 13.65 -11.11 -6.56
CA ALA A 223 14.75 -10.85 -7.47
C ALA A 223 16.02 -10.51 -6.68
N ILE A 224 15.90 -9.65 -5.67
CA ILE A 224 17.03 -9.27 -4.80
C ILE A 224 17.61 -10.51 -4.10
N ILE A 225 16.78 -11.36 -3.47
CA ILE A 225 17.22 -12.58 -2.80
C ILE A 225 17.98 -13.51 -3.77
N ASN A 226 17.45 -13.72 -4.98
CA ASN A 226 18.11 -14.58 -5.96
C ASN A 226 19.41 -13.94 -6.50
N MET A 227 19.44 -12.63 -6.73
CA MET A 227 20.67 -11.93 -7.14
C MET A 227 21.78 -12.06 -6.08
N VAL A 228 21.42 -11.91 -4.78
CA VAL A 228 22.35 -12.14 -3.67
C VAL A 228 22.81 -13.60 -3.66
N ALA A 229 21.89 -14.55 -3.80
CA ALA A 229 22.21 -15.98 -3.83
C ALA A 229 23.22 -16.37 -4.95
N GLU A 230 23.14 -15.68 -6.08
CA GLU A 230 24.07 -15.86 -7.21
C GLU A 230 25.40 -15.07 -7.04
N GLY A 231 25.60 -14.42 -5.91
CA GLY A 231 26.84 -13.70 -5.60
C GLY A 231 26.99 -12.34 -6.30
N LEU A 232 25.89 -11.73 -6.75
CA LEU A 232 25.94 -10.44 -7.45
C LEU A 232 26.12 -9.23 -6.53
N GLY A 233 26.03 -9.44 -5.20
CA GLY A 233 26.21 -8.40 -4.20
C GLY A 233 25.49 -8.74 -2.91
N VAL A 234 25.38 -7.74 -2.04
CA VAL A 234 24.66 -7.82 -0.75
C VAL A 234 23.43 -6.91 -0.76
N SER A 235 22.53 -7.12 0.19
CA SER A 235 21.34 -6.25 0.32
C SER A 235 20.88 -6.17 1.78
N ILE A 236 19.83 -5.40 2.04
CA ILE A 236 19.13 -5.35 3.33
C ILE A 236 17.66 -5.65 3.08
N LEU A 237 17.12 -6.67 3.76
CA LEU A 237 15.70 -7.03 3.68
C LEU A 237 15.13 -7.30 5.07
N PRO A 238 13.80 -7.11 5.28
CA PRO A 238 13.15 -7.39 6.55
C PRO A 238 12.91 -8.88 6.79
N ASP A 239 12.90 -9.29 8.07
CA ASP A 239 12.64 -10.68 8.48
C ASP A 239 11.35 -11.24 7.88
N LEU A 240 10.29 -10.42 7.82
CA LEU A 240 9.01 -10.85 7.27
C LEU A 240 9.10 -11.37 5.82
N GLN A 241 10.03 -10.85 5.02
CA GLN A 241 10.25 -11.30 3.64
C GLN A 241 11.16 -12.53 3.55
N LEU A 242 11.97 -12.75 4.57
CA LEU A 242 12.98 -13.82 4.59
C LEU A 242 12.47 -15.15 5.13
N GLU A 243 11.32 -15.17 5.82
CA GLU A 243 10.78 -16.37 6.48
C GLU A 243 10.72 -17.62 5.58
N ASN A 244 10.46 -17.46 4.29
CA ASN A 244 10.35 -18.58 3.34
C ASN A 244 11.55 -18.73 2.38
N TYR A 245 12.61 -17.91 2.54
CA TYR A 245 13.74 -17.84 1.59
C TYR A 245 15.12 -17.96 2.21
N SER A 246 15.21 -18.26 3.50
CA SER A 246 16.45 -18.30 4.29
C SER A 246 17.48 -19.37 3.85
N HIS A 247 17.14 -20.22 2.89
CA HIS A 247 18.02 -21.29 2.40
C HIS A 247 18.80 -20.95 1.13
N LYS A 248 18.53 -19.81 0.49
CA LYS A 248 19.20 -19.39 -0.75
C LYS A 248 20.34 -18.40 -0.50
N ALA A 249 20.13 -17.47 0.41
CA ALA A 249 21.10 -16.49 0.83
C ALA A 249 21.16 -16.44 2.36
N VAL A 250 22.22 -15.92 2.93
CA VAL A 250 22.41 -15.87 4.40
C VAL A 250 21.92 -14.51 4.90
N ALA A 251 20.93 -14.55 5.80
CA ALA A 251 20.39 -13.36 6.44
C ALA A 251 21.00 -13.22 7.85
N LEU A 252 21.66 -12.11 8.10
CA LEU A 252 22.40 -11.86 9.33
C LEU A 252 21.89 -10.63 10.07
N PRO A 253 21.89 -10.63 11.41
CA PRO A 253 21.67 -9.41 12.16
C PRO A 253 22.67 -8.35 11.75
N MET A 254 22.26 -7.09 11.81
CA MET A 254 23.18 -5.95 11.66
C MET A 254 23.58 -5.40 13.02
N GLU A 255 24.75 -4.79 13.09
CA GLU A 255 25.23 -4.08 14.26
C GLU A 255 25.56 -2.61 13.89
N PRO A 256 24.87 -1.62 14.50
CA PRO A 256 23.77 -1.79 15.48
C PRO A 256 22.50 -2.40 14.84
N PRO A 257 21.65 -3.07 15.65
CA PRO A 257 20.40 -3.68 15.14
C PRO A 257 19.51 -2.65 14.45
N GLN A 258 18.91 -3.05 13.34
CA GLN A 258 18.01 -2.22 12.56
C GLN A 258 16.62 -2.88 12.54
N GLU A 259 15.59 -2.07 12.67
CA GLU A 259 14.19 -2.52 12.65
C GLU A 259 13.27 -1.47 12.03
N ARG A 260 12.14 -1.92 11.53
CA ARG A 260 11.01 -1.08 11.13
C ARG A 260 9.79 -1.42 11.99
N THR A 261 8.84 -0.51 12.09
CA THR A 261 7.56 -0.77 12.73
C THR A 261 6.48 -0.90 11.67
N LEU A 262 5.91 -2.08 11.54
CA LEU A 262 4.71 -2.31 10.75
C LEU A 262 3.49 -1.89 11.56
N GLY A 263 2.57 -1.21 10.91
CA GLY A 263 1.37 -0.73 11.56
C GLY A 263 0.19 -0.58 10.60
N LEU A 264 -0.92 -0.20 11.16
CA LEU A 264 -2.18 0.02 10.50
C LEU A 264 -2.51 1.51 10.47
N GLY A 265 -2.79 2.04 9.29
CA GLY A 265 -3.28 3.39 9.10
C GLY A 265 -4.75 3.40 8.68
N VAL A 266 -5.52 4.32 9.24
CA VAL A 266 -6.91 4.58 8.82
C VAL A 266 -7.13 6.08 8.72
N PRO A 267 -7.94 6.57 7.78
CA PRO A 267 -8.23 7.99 7.67
C PRO A 267 -8.77 8.60 8.98
N GLN A 268 -9.68 7.90 9.63
CA GLN A 268 -10.22 8.24 10.95
C GLN A 268 -10.95 7.03 11.51
N MET A 269 -10.50 6.50 12.65
CA MET A 269 -11.06 5.30 13.27
C MET A 269 -12.55 5.43 13.60
N LYS A 270 -12.96 6.59 14.14
CA LYS A 270 -14.34 6.81 14.58
C LYS A 270 -15.37 6.80 13.45
N THR A 271 -14.95 7.15 12.24
CA THR A 271 -15.82 7.23 11.05
C THR A 271 -15.58 6.10 10.06
N ALA A 272 -14.70 5.15 10.39
CA ALA A 272 -14.50 3.96 9.59
C ALA A 272 -15.80 3.16 9.47
N SER A 273 -16.04 2.58 8.28
CA SER A 273 -17.26 1.78 8.03
C SER A 273 -17.31 0.53 8.92
N PRO A 274 -18.50 -0.06 9.15
CA PRO A 274 -18.63 -1.28 9.93
C PRO A 274 -17.72 -2.41 9.48
N VAL A 275 -17.59 -2.61 8.17
CA VAL A 275 -16.73 -3.64 7.57
C VAL A 275 -15.26 -3.34 7.87
N THR A 276 -14.83 -2.08 7.71
CA THR A 276 -13.45 -1.66 8.02
C THR A 276 -13.14 -1.85 9.51
N GLN A 277 -14.02 -1.44 10.41
CA GLN A 277 -13.85 -1.63 11.86
C GLN A 277 -13.70 -3.11 12.22
N ASN A 278 -14.54 -3.97 11.66
CA ASN A 278 -14.47 -5.41 11.88
C ASN A 278 -13.14 -5.97 11.34
N PHE A 279 -12.74 -5.61 10.11
CA PHE A 279 -11.46 -6.07 9.52
C PHE A 279 -10.25 -5.68 10.38
N ILE A 280 -10.23 -4.47 10.94
CA ILE A 280 -9.17 -4.01 11.85
C ILE A 280 -9.04 -4.93 13.07
N GLN A 281 -10.14 -5.47 13.61
CA GLN A 281 -10.07 -6.40 14.73
C GLN A 281 -9.42 -7.73 14.33
N TYR A 282 -9.65 -8.19 13.08
CA TYR A 282 -8.98 -9.38 12.56
C TYR A 282 -7.47 -9.15 12.35
N VAL A 283 -7.09 -7.98 11.84
CA VAL A 283 -5.68 -7.59 11.74
C VAL A 283 -4.99 -7.65 13.09
N LYS A 284 -5.58 -7.00 14.11
CA LYS A 284 -4.99 -6.97 15.47
C LYS A 284 -4.85 -8.37 16.06
N ARG A 285 -5.91 -9.17 16.03
CA ARG A 285 -5.88 -10.56 16.54
C ARG A 285 -4.86 -11.43 15.82
N TYR A 286 -4.73 -11.29 14.51
CA TYR A 286 -3.77 -12.06 13.72
C TYR A 286 -2.34 -11.73 14.12
N VAL A 287 -2.01 -10.45 14.27
CA VAL A 287 -0.66 -10.01 14.64
C VAL A 287 -0.33 -10.36 16.11
N GLU A 288 -1.31 -10.24 17.03
CA GLU A 288 -1.15 -10.67 18.42
C GLU A 288 -0.87 -12.18 18.54
N GLY A 289 -1.48 -13.00 17.68
CA GLY A 289 -1.28 -14.44 17.62
C GLY A 289 0.05 -14.88 17.00
N MET A 290 0.82 -13.97 16.44
CA MET A 290 2.17 -14.22 15.91
C MET A 290 3.30 -14.06 16.95
N ASN A 291 2.99 -13.61 18.17
CA ASN A 291 3.94 -13.36 19.27
C ASN A 291 4.20 -14.62 20.10
#